data_5174c74b17fd6c121c10ccb21d717ee9
#
_entry.id   5174c74b17fd6c121c10ccb21d717ee9
#
_cell.length_a   1.000
_cell.length_b   1.000
_cell.length_c   1.000
_cell.angle_alpha   90.00
_cell.angle_beta   90.00
_cell.angle_gamma   90.00
#
_symmetry.space_group_name_H-M   'P 1'
#
loop_
_entity.id
_entity.type
_entity.pdbx_description
1 polymer ?
#
loop_
_entity_poly.entity_id
_entity_poly.type
_entity_poly.pdbx_seq_one_letter_code
_entity_poly.pdbx_strand_id
1 'polypeptide(L)'
;MSAAPVQPTEENALDPKARAAARLGAVQALYQMDVAATPLDDAIEEFVERRLEQPEEGAEIAEADNAHFEDVVRGVVREQRELDRQVNGALAKGWSLTRIDSTLRAILRCGTYELRRCKNIPVKVVINEYVDVAHAFFEGDEPGVVNAVLDRLGRDIRGGTGAENETANRT
;
A
#
# COMPACT_ATOMS: atom_id res chain seq x y z
N MET A 1 -21.99 24.78 4.70
CA MET A 1 -22.13 23.41 5.22
C MET A 1 -21.02 22.54 4.62
N SER A 2 -20.00 22.24 5.41
CA SER A 2 -19.00 21.27 4.97
C SER A 2 -19.62 19.88 5.08
N ALA A 3 -19.74 19.20 3.95
CA ALA A 3 -20.11 17.79 3.97
C ALA A 3 -19.03 17.03 4.75
N ALA A 4 -19.43 16.31 5.78
CA ALA A 4 -18.53 15.39 6.45
C ALA A 4 -17.97 14.41 5.42
N PRO A 5 -16.68 14.02 5.47
CA PRO A 5 -16.19 13.00 4.58
C PRO A 5 -17.07 11.76 4.76
N VAL A 6 -17.62 11.29 3.64
CA VAL A 6 -18.38 10.06 3.65
C VAL A 6 -17.41 8.97 4.06
N GLN A 7 -17.52 8.53 5.30
CA GLN A 7 -16.81 7.34 5.75
C GLN A 7 -17.27 6.18 4.86
N PRO A 8 -16.38 5.42 4.25
CA PRO A 8 -16.80 4.24 3.52
C PRO A 8 -17.64 3.39 4.47
N THR A 9 -18.85 3.06 4.05
CA THR A 9 -19.65 2.10 4.80
C THR A 9 -18.81 0.82 4.94
N GLU A 10 -18.87 0.17 6.08
CA GLU A 10 -18.10 -1.05 6.34
C GLU A 10 -18.23 -2.07 5.20
N GLU A 11 -19.35 -2.07 4.54
CA GLU A 11 -19.67 -2.93 3.39
C GLU A 11 -18.80 -2.60 2.16
N ASN A 12 -18.54 -1.33 1.89
CA ASN A 12 -17.68 -0.89 0.77
C ASN A 12 -16.18 -1.05 1.08
N ALA A 13 -15.82 -1.01 2.35
CA ALA A 13 -14.43 -1.23 2.79
C ALA A 13 -14.00 -2.71 2.66
N LEU A 14 -14.97 -3.63 2.50
CA LEU A 14 -14.75 -5.07 2.47
C LEU A 14 -14.69 -5.69 1.08
N ASP A 15 -14.85 -4.92 -0.02
CA ASP A 15 -14.67 -5.47 -1.37
C ASP A 15 -13.18 -5.70 -1.65
N PRO A 16 -12.69 -6.97 -1.61
CA PRO A 16 -11.28 -7.26 -1.80
C PRO A 16 -10.79 -6.96 -3.21
N LYS A 17 -11.66 -6.99 -4.22
CA LYS A 17 -11.29 -6.68 -5.62
C LYS A 17 -11.05 -5.19 -5.82
N ALA A 18 -11.90 -4.35 -5.25
CA ALA A 18 -11.76 -2.90 -5.33
C ALA A 18 -10.48 -2.43 -4.62
N ARG A 19 -10.19 -2.99 -3.45
CA ARG A 19 -8.96 -2.71 -2.71
C ARG A 19 -7.72 -3.20 -3.44
N ALA A 20 -7.76 -4.39 -4.02
CA ALA A 20 -6.66 -4.92 -4.82
C ALA A 20 -6.36 -4.02 -6.03
N ALA A 21 -7.38 -3.54 -6.72
CA ALA A 21 -7.24 -2.61 -7.84
C ALA A 21 -6.64 -1.25 -7.39
N ALA A 22 -7.06 -0.74 -6.23
CA ALA A 22 -6.51 0.50 -5.66
C ALA A 22 -5.02 0.36 -5.35
N ARG A 23 -4.60 -0.76 -4.77
CA ARG A 23 -3.20 -1.03 -4.46
C ARG A 23 -2.34 -1.16 -5.70
N LEU A 24 -2.82 -1.91 -6.68
CA LEU A 24 -2.14 -2.02 -7.98
C LEU A 24 -1.98 -0.65 -8.64
N GLY A 25 -3.05 0.13 -8.66
CA GLY A 25 -3.03 1.49 -9.21
C GLY A 25 -2.06 2.41 -8.46
N ALA A 26 -2.00 2.31 -7.14
CA ALA A 26 -1.06 3.09 -6.33
C ALA A 26 0.40 2.78 -6.68
N VAL A 27 0.73 1.50 -6.83
CA VAL A 27 2.07 1.06 -7.24
C VAL A 27 2.41 1.60 -8.63
N GLN A 28 1.49 1.51 -9.59
CA GLN A 28 1.68 2.02 -10.94
C GLN A 28 1.85 3.54 -10.97
N ALA A 29 1.06 4.29 -10.20
CA ALA A 29 1.16 5.74 -10.11
C ALA A 29 2.51 6.18 -9.53
N LEU A 30 2.96 5.54 -8.46
CA LEU A 30 4.26 5.83 -7.85
C LEU A 30 5.43 5.46 -8.77
N TYR A 31 5.32 4.36 -9.49
CA TYR A 31 6.29 4.00 -10.52
C TYR A 31 6.40 5.09 -11.60
N GLN A 32 5.27 5.55 -12.11
CA GLN A 32 5.20 6.60 -13.14
C GLN A 32 5.81 7.91 -12.63
N MET A 33 5.54 8.28 -11.39
CA MET A 33 6.14 9.45 -10.75
C MET A 33 7.66 9.34 -10.64
N ASP A 34 8.16 8.15 -10.29
CA ASP A 34 9.59 7.90 -10.11
C ASP A 34 10.35 7.87 -11.45
N VAL A 35 9.79 7.24 -12.47
CA VAL A 35 10.45 7.00 -13.76
C VAL A 35 10.19 8.10 -14.77
N ALA A 36 8.97 8.62 -14.84
CA ALA A 36 8.56 9.63 -15.82
C ALA A 36 8.45 11.04 -15.24
N ALA A 37 8.76 11.22 -13.95
CA ALA A 37 8.66 12.50 -13.24
C ALA A 37 7.27 13.14 -13.33
N THR A 38 6.23 12.32 -13.41
CA THR A 38 4.83 12.79 -13.42
C THR A 38 4.50 13.46 -12.09
N PRO A 39 3.93 14.68 -12.09
CA PRO A 39 3.50 15.32 -10.84
C PRO A 39 2.42 14.51 -10.11
N LEU A 40 2.41 14.61 -8.79
CA LEU A 40 1.51 13.84 -7.92
C LEU A 40 0.03 13.98 -8.32
N ASP A 41 -0.45 15.20 -8.49
CA ASP A 41 -1.86 15.44 -8.81
C ASP A 41 -2.22 14.90 -10.20
N ASP A 42 -1.31 14.98 -11.16
CA ASP A 42 -1.50 14.43 -12.50
C ASP A 42 -1.57 12.90 -12.48
N ALA A 43 -0.72 12.25 -11.70
CA ALA A 43 -0.73 10.79 -11.56
C ALA A 43 -2.04 10.29 -10.92
N ILE A 44 -2.56 11.00 -9.93
CA ILE A 44 -3.84 10.69 -9.28
C ILE A 44 -4.99 10.90 -10.27
N GLU A 45 -5.01 12.01 -10.96
CA GLU A 45 -6.05 12.34 -11.94
C GLU A 45 -6.14 11.32 -13.08
N GLU A 46 -5.01 10.91 -13.64
CA GLU A 46 -4.95 9.89 -14.68
C GLU A 46 -5.54 8.55 -14.22
N PHE A 47 -5.26 8.15 -13.02
CA PHE A 47 -5.81 6.91 -12.46
C PHE A 47 -7.34 6.99 -12.33
N VAL A 48 -7.85 8.07 -11.77
CA VAL A 48 -9.29 8.29 -11.58
C VAL A 48 -10.01 8.36 -12.92
N GLU A 49 -9.46 9.06 -13.90
CA GLU A 49 -10.02 9.15 -15.26
C GLU A 49 -10.12 7.79 -15.94
N ARG A 50 -9.08 6.96 -15.87
CA ARG A 50 -9.09 5.61 -16.43
C ARG A 50 -10.19 4.74 -15.83
N ARG A 51 -10.48 4.92 -14.57
CA ARG A 51 -11.54 4.16 -13.90
C ARG A 51 -12.93 4.63 -14.30
N LEU A 52 -13.10 5.90 -14.54
CA LEU A 52 -14.36 6.45 -15.04
C LEU A 52 -14.70 5.94 -16.46
N GLU A 53 -13.69 5.58 -17.25
CA GLU A 53 -13.85 4.99 -18.58
C GLU A 53 -14.23 3.51 -18.54
N GLN A 54 -14.15 2.85 -17.37
CA GLN A 54 -14.53 1.45 -17.19
C GLN A 54 -15.69 1.33 -16.19
N PRO A 55 -16.94 1.58 -16.63
CA PRO A 55 -18.08 1.67 -15.72
C PRO A 55 -18.66 0.32 -15.25
N GLU A 56 -17.90 -0.75 -15.26
CA GLU A 56 -18.41 -2.10 -15.02
C GLU A 56 -18.72 -2.46 -13.56
N GLU A 57 -18.36 -1.62 -12.60
CA GLU A 57 -18.69 -1.87 -11.19
C GLU A 57 -19.21 -0.59 -10.52
N GLY A 58 -20.20 -0.73 -9.66
CA GLY A 58 -21.00 0.36 -9.13
C GLY A 58 -20.22 1.58 -8.62
N ALA A 59 -20.78 2.75 -8.81
CA ALA A 59 -20.13 4.03 -8.48
C ALA A 59 -19.65 4.15 -7.03
N GLU A 60 -20.31 3.50 -6.09
CA GLU A 60 -19.96 3.52 -4.67
C GLU A 60 -18.65 2.76 -4.37
N ILE A 61 -18.46 1.63 -5.05
CA ILE A 61 -17.22 0.84 -4.95
C ILE A 61 -16.04 1.64 -5.53
N ALA A 62 -16.27 2.34 -6.64
CA ALA A 62 -15.26 3.18 -7.28
C ALA A 62 -14.83 4.35 -6.38
N GLU A 63 -15.74 4.97 -5.63
CA GLU A 63 -15.40 6.05 -4.70
C GLU A 63 -14.53 5.58 -3.53
N ALA A 64 -14.90 4.49 -2.89
CA ALA A 64 -14.13 3.93 -1.77
C ALA A 64 -12.73 3.50 -2.21
N ASP A 65 -12.63 2.94 -3.40
CA ASP A 65 -11.41 2.50 -4.03
C ASP A 65 -10.50 3.68 -4.41
N ASN A 66 -11.08 4.75 -4.98
CA ASN A 66 -10.35 5.98 -5.28
C ASN A 66 -9.84 6.66 -4.00
N ALA A 67 -10.62 6.66 -2.94
CA ALA A 67 -10.21 7.23 -1.65
C ALA A 67 -9.01 6.48 -1.06
N HIS A 68 -9.01 5.16 -1.10
CA HIS A 68 -7.88 4.35 -0.63
C HIS A 68 -6.64 4.54 -1.51
N PHE A 69 -6.81 4.52 -2.83
CA PHE A 69 -5.75 4.81 -3.79
C PHE A 69 -5.09 6.15 -3.49
N GLU A 70 -5.89 7.20 -3.38
CA GLU A 70 -5.40 8.56 -3.13
C GLU A 70 -4.69 8.67 -1.78
N ASP A 71 -5.23 8.05 -0.73
CA ASP A 71 -4.60 8.01 0.59
C ASP A 71 -3.22 7.39 0.54
N VAL A 72 -3.08 6.24 -0.12
CA VAL A 72 -1.79 5.55 -0.23
C VAL A 72 -0.79 6.37 -1.03
N VAL A 73 -1.16 6.88 -2.20
CA VAL A 73 -0.24 7.63 -3.06
C VAL A 73 0.21 8.92 -2.37
N ARG A 74 -0.71 9.72 -1.85
CA ARG A 74 -0.37 10.96 -1.14
C ARG A 74 0.41 10.70 0.13
N GLY A 75 0.04 9.66 0.86
CA GLY A 75 0.71 9.27 2.09
C GLY A 75 2.15 8.81 1.86
N VAL A 76 2.39 8.02 0.84
CA VAL A 76 3.75 7.59 0.47
C VAL A 76 4.62 8.79 0.12
N VAL A 77 4.12 9.72 -0.68
CA VAL A 77 4.88 10.93 -1.03
C VAL A 77 5.18 11.78 0.20
N ARG A 78 4.19 11.98 1.05
CA ARG A 78 4.33 12.78 2.28
C ARG A 78 5.35 12.17 3.25
N GLU A 79 5.35 10.85 3.42
CA GLU A 79 6.15 10.15 4.41
C GLU A 79 7.35 9.41 3.80
N GLN A 80 7.70 9.67 2.55
CA GLN A 80 8.69 8.91 1.80
C GLN A 80 10.02 8.72 2.54
N ARG A 81 10.55 9.76 3.18
CA ARG A 81 11.81 9.66 3.92
C ARG A 81 11.77 8.63 5.03
N GLU A 82 10.71 8.64 5.81
CA GLU A 82 10.53 7.71 6.92
C GLU A 82 10.27 6.28 6.41
N LEU A 83 9.45 6.15 5.37
CA LEU A 83 9.19 4.86 4.73
C LEU A 83 10.48 4.26 4.17
N ASP A 84 11.29 5.04 3.47
CA ASP A 84 12.57 4.60 2.91
C ASP A 84 13.55 4.16 3.98
N ARG A 85 13.60 4.90 5.10
CA ARG A 85 14.41 4.53 6.25
C ARG A 85 14.01 3.18 6.82
N GLN A 86 12.73 2.96 7.01
CA GLN A 86 12.20 1.69 7.55
C GLN A 86 12.42 0.54 6.58
N VAL A 87 12.12 0.72 5.30
CA VAL A 87 12.33 -0.32 4.28
C VAL A 87 13.81 -0.69 4.19
N ASN A 88 14.69 0.30 4.14
CA ASN A 88 16.14 0.06 4.06
C ASN A 88 16.65 -0.73 5.27
N GLY A 89 16.14 -0.42 6.47
CA GLY A 89 16.49 -1.14 7.68
C GLY A 89 16.00 -2.59 7.73
N ALA A 90 14.95 -2.90 6.96
CA ALA A 90 14.35 -4.24 6.92
C ALA A 90 14.85 -5.09 5.75
N LEU A 91 15.48 -4.49 4.73
CA LEU A 91 16.05 -5.22 3.61
C LEU A 91 17.23 -6.08 4.06
N ALA A 92 17.31 -7.30 3.52
CA ALA A 92 18.43 -8.19 3.76
C ALA A 92 19.73 -7.61 3.19
N LYS A 93 20.85 -8.05 3.75
CA LYS A 93 22.18 -7.68 3.26
C LYS A 93 22.32 -8.02 1.77
N GLY A 94 22.76 -7.05 0.98
CA GLY A 94 22.87 -7.16 -0.48
C GLY A 94 21.70 -6.56 -1.23
N TRP A 95 20.62 -6.23 -0.55
CA TRP A 95 19.48 -5.50 -1.11
C TRP A 95 19.51 -4.05 -0.61
N SER A 96 19.41 -3.10 -1.52
CA SER A 96 19.41 -1.67 -1.20
C SER A 96 18.24 -0.99 -1.90
N LEU A 97 17.51 -0.15 -1.18
CA LEU A 97 16.33 0.56 -1.74
C LEU A 97 16.67 1.34 -3.02
N THR A 98 17.86 1.89 -3.12
CA THR A 98 18.29 2.65 -4.30
C THR A 98 18.67 1.77 -5.48
N ARG A 99 18.96 0.50 -5.26
CA ARG A 99 19.41 -0.45 -6.29
C ARG A 99 18.33 -1.41 -6.75
N ILE A 100 17.26 -1.56 -6.00
CA ILE A 100 16.16 -2.44 -6.39
C ILE A 100 15.34 -1.80 -7.50
N ASP A 101 14.59 -2.63 -8.20
CA ASP A 101 13.68 -2.20 -9.25
C ASP A 101 12.68 -1.15 -8.73
N SER A 102 12.34 -0.18 -9.56
CA SER A 102 11.43 0.91 -9.20
C SER A 102 10.03 0.43 -8.84
N THR A 103 9.54 -0.65 -9.48
CA THR A 103 8.25 -1.25 -9.13
C THR A 103 8.31 -1.91 -7.76
N LEU A 104 9.38 -2.66 -7.48
CA LEU A 104 9.57 -3.28 -6.16
C LEU A 104 9.66 -2.22 -5.05
N ARG A 105 10.37 -1.14 -5.30
CA ARG A 105 10.45 0.00 -4.38
C ARG A 105 9.07 0.60 -4.10
N ALA A 106 8.26 0.81 -5.14
CA ALA A 106 6.90 1.31 -4.99
C ALA A 106 6.03 0.37 -4.17
N ILE A 107 6.12 -0.94 -4.40
CA ILE A 107 5.39 -1.96 -3.63
C ILE A 107 5.75 -1.89 -2.15
N LEU A 108 7.04 -1.84 -1.84
CA LEU A 108 7.52 -1.79 -0.46
C LEU A 108 7.10 -0.49 0.25
N ARG A 109 7.14 0.63 -0.44
CA ARG A 109 6.66 1.92 0.09
C ARG A 109 5.17 1.89 0.41
N CYS A 110 4.35 1.39 -0.52
CA CYS A 110 2.90 1.27 -0.31
C CYS A 110 2.56 0.36 0.86
N GLY A 111 3.15 -0.82 0.90
CA GLY A 111 2.90 -1.79 1.98
C GLY A 111 3.30 -1.25 3.34
N THR A 112 4.45 -0.61 3.43
CA THR A 112 4.93 0.01 4.67
C THR A 112 4.01 1.14 5.12
N TYR A 113 3.53 1.96 4.19
CA TYR A 113 2.57 3.01 4.49
C TYR A 113 1.28 2.45 5.09
N GLU A 114 0.70 1.41 4.49
CA GLU A 114 -0.51 0.79 5.03
C GLU A 114 -0.27 0.18 6.42
N LEU A 115 0.88 -0.43 6.65
CA LEU A 115 1.25 -0.93 7.99
C LEU A 115 1.30 0.19 9.03
N ARG A 116 1.78 1.35 8.65
CA ARG A 116 1.91 2.51 9.56
C ARG A 116 0.60 3.22 9.82
N ARG A 117 -0.22 3.41 8.79
CA ARG A 117 -1.35 4.35 8.82
C ARG A 117 -2.71 3.69 8.71
N CYS A 118 -2.81 2.54 8.09
CA CYS A 118 -4.07 1.83 7.92
C CYS A 118 -4.24 0.72 8.96
N LYS A 119 -4.25 1.09 10.21
CA LYS A 119 -4.23 0.16 11.36
C LYS A 119 -5.47 -0.72 11.47
N ASN A 120 -6.57 -0.34 10.82
CA ASN A 120 -7.78 -1.15 10.71
C ASN A 120 -7.63 -2.33 9.73
N ILE A 121 -6.58 -2.31 8.88
CA ILE A 121 -6.29 -3.42 7.97
C ILE A 121 -5.30 -4.36 8.66
N PRO A 122 -5.63 -5.65 8.84
CA PRO A 122 -4.71 -6.59 9.49
C PRO A 122 -3.37 -6.72 8.76
N VAL A 123 -2.29 -6.89 9.51
CA VAL A 123 -0.93 -7.05 8.95
C VAL A 123 -0.89 -8.13 7.86
N LYS A 124 -1.52 -9.27 8.14
CA LYS A 124 -1.54 -10.41 7.22
C LYS A 124 -2.20 -10.08 5.88
N VAL A 125 -3.26 -9.26 5.91
CA VAL A 125 -3.94 -8.79 4.70
C VAL A 125 -3.03 -7.86 3.90
N VAL A 126 -2.38 -6.90 4.56
CA VAL A 126 -1.44 -5.99 3.90
C VAL A 126 -0.33 -6.78 3.20
N ILE A 127 0.29 -7.73 3.91
CA ILE A 127 1.38 -8.54 3.35
C ILE A 127 0.90 -9.33 2.14
N ASN A 128 -0.19 -10.08 2.27
CA ASN A 128 -0.71 -10.93 1.20
C ASN A 128 -1.08 -10.12 -0.04
N GLU A 129 -1.69 -8.97 0.13
CA GLU A 129 -2.10 -8.11 -0.98
C GLU A 129 -0.90 -7.55 -1.75
N TYR A 130 0.13 -7.10 -1.07
CA TYR A 130 1.33 -6.59 -1.75
C TYR A 130 2.22 -7.69 -2.30
N VAL A 131 2.23 -8.88 -1.72
CA VAL A 131 2.84 -10.08 -2.32
C VAL A 131 2.13 -10.44 -3.63
N ASP A 132 0.80 -10.37 -3.66
CA ASP A 132 0.01 -10.60 -4.88
C ASP A 132 0.32 -9.55 -5.96
N VAL A 133 0.46 -8.29 -5.59
CA VAL A 133 0.91 -7.25 -6.53
C VAL A 133 2.28 -7.59 -7.10
N ALA A 134 3.21 -8.03 -6.26
CA ALA A 134 4.55 -8.43 -6.71
C ALA A 134 4.51 -9.60 -7.68
N HIS A 135 3.65 -10.58 -7.46
CA HIS A 135 3.47 -11.70 -8.40
C HIS A 135 2.94 -11.26 -9.77
N ALA A 136 2.22 -10.14 -9.84
CA ALA A 136 1.75 -9.59 -11.12
C ALA A 136 2.90 -9.03 -11.98
N PHE A 137 4.00 -8.60 -11.36
CA PHE A 137 5.13 -7.96 -12.05
C PHE A 137 6.39 -8.82 -12.15
N PHE A 138 6.59 -9.76 -11.24
CA PHE A 138 7.86 -10.48 -11.08
C PHE A 138 7.65 -11.99 -11.03
N GLU A 139 8.55 -12.73 -11.69
CA GLU A 139 8.60 -14.19 -11.67
C GLU A 139 9.71 -14.75 -10.77
N GLY A 140 10.59 -13.86 -10.25
CA GLY A 140 11.75 -14.24 -9.45
C GLY A 140 11.54 -14.15 -7.94
N ASP A 141 12.57 -13.67 -7.24
CA ASP A 141 12.63 -13.63 -5.78
C ASP A 141 11.88 -12.45 -5.16
N GLU A 142 11.42 -11.49 -5.96
CA GLU A 142 10.84 -10.23 -5.50
C GLU A 142 9.61 -10.41 -4.61
N PRO A 143 8.65 -11.32 -4.90
CA PRO A 143 7.53 -11.56 -3.97
C PRO A 143 7.99 -12.04 -2.60
N GLY A 144 9.03 -12.87 -2.56
CA GLY A 144 9.65 -13.31 -1.29
C GLY A 144 10.28 -12.17 -0.52
N VAL A 145 10.91 -11.23 -1.20
CA VAL A 145 11.47 -10.01 -0.58
C VAL A 145 10.37 -9.16 0.01
N VAL A 146 9.27 -8.94 -0.72
CA VAL A 146 8.10 -8.20 -0.22
C VAL A 146 7.55 -8.85 1.04
N ASN A 147 7.36 -10.17 1.02
CA ASN A 147 6.85 -10.90 2.18
C ASN A 147 7.78 -10.73 3.40
N ALA A 148 9.08 -10.93 3.23
CA ALA A 148 10.05 -10.86 4.32
C ALA A 148 10.16 -9.44 4.91
N VAL A 149 10.22 -8.42 4.07
CA VAL A 149 10.33 -7.02 4.49
C VAL A 149 9.06 -6.57 5.22
N LEU A 150 7.89 -6.81 4.64
CA LEU A 150 6.62 -6.39 5.25
C LEU A 150 6.29 -7.18 6.53
N ASP A 151 6.66 -8.46 6.60
CA ASP A 151 6.51 -9.25 7.82
C ASP A 151 7.35 -8.65 8.97
N ARG A 152 8.61 -8.35 8.70
CA ARG A 152 9.48 -7.70 9.68
C ARG A 152 8.96 -6.33 10.10
N LEU A 153 8.58 -5.50 9.14
CA LEU A 153 8.04 -4.16 9.42
C LEU A 153 6.69 -4.22 10.14
N GLY A 154 5.86 -5.19 9.82
CA GLY A 154 4.59 -5.42 10.52
C GLY A 154 4.82 -5.71 12.01
N ARG A 155 5.81 -6.53 12.33
CA ARG A 155 6.20 -6.80 13.71
C ARG A 155 6.78 -5.55 14.39
N ASP A 156 7.65 -4.82 13.72
CA ASP A 156 8.29 -3.63 14.29
C ASP A 156 7.29 -2.49 14.52
N ILE A 157 6.36 -2.27 13.60
CA ILE A 157 5.42 -1.15 13.63
C ILE A 157 4.22 -1.47 14.54
N ARG A 158 3.70 -2.69 14.48
CA ARG A 158 2.47 -3.11 15.20
C ARG A 158 2.70 -4.13 16.29
N GLY A 159 3.84 -4.80 16.29
CA GLY A 159 4.15 -5.88 17.23
C GLY A 159 4.33 -5.44 18.67
N GLY A 160 4.71 -4.17 18.90
CA GLY A 160 4.81 -3.60 20.25
C GLY A 160 3.48 -3.63 21.02
N THR A 161 2.37 -3.49 20.32
CA THR A 161 1.03 -3.64 20.89
C THR A 161 0.54 -5.09 20.92
N GLY A 162 1.04 -5.94 20.02
CA GLY A 162 0.72 -7.38 20.00
C GLY A 162 1.47 -8.19 21.05
N ALA A 163 2.71 -7.83 21.33
CA ALA A 163 3.53 -8.50 22.34
C ALA A 163 3.03 -8.24 23.77
N GLU A 164 2.50 -7.06 24.06
CA GLU A 164 1.88 -6.74 25.33
C GLU A 164 0.58 -7.52 25.55
N ASN A 165 -0.18 -7.77 24.50
CA ASN A 165 -1.42 -8.55 24.56
C ASN A 165 -1.15 -10.06 24.69
N GLU A 166 -0.08 -10.58 24.08
CA GLU A 166 0.30 -11.99 24.23
C GLU A 166 0.82 -12.32 25.63
N THR A 167 1.56 -11.39 26.26
CA THR A 167 2.02 -11.57 27.63
C THR A 167 0.88 -11.45 28.65
N ALA A 168 -0.11 -10.63 28.41
CA ALA A 168 -1.27 -10.50 29.29
C ALA A 168 -2.21 -11.72 29.23
N ASN A 169 -2.13 -12.52 28.16
CA ASN A 169 -2.99 -13.70 27.97
C ASN A 169 -2.32 -15.03 28.37
N ARG A 170 -1.09 -14.97 28.88
CA ARG A 170 -0.32 -16.14 29.36
C ARG A 170 -0.23 -16.26 30.89
N THR A 171 -0.96 -15.42 31.59
CA THR A 171 -1.10 -15.56 33.06
C THR A 171 -2.51 -16.11 33.44
#